data_4c9c27aaf814cafdd9f245d7d00eb0db
#
_entry.id   4c9c27aaf814cafdd9f245d7d00eb0db
#
_cell.length_a   1.000
_cell.length_b   1.000
_cell.length_c   1.000
_cell.angle_alpha   90.00
_cell.angle_beta   90.00
_cell.angle_gamma   90.00
#
_symmetry.space_group_name_H-M   'P 1'
#
loop_
_entity.id
_entity.type
_entity.pdbx_description
1 polymer ?
#
loop_
_entity_poly.entity_id
_entity_poly.type
_entity_poly.pdbx_seq_one_letter_code
_entity_poly.pdbx_strand_id
1 'polypeptide(L)'
;MRKLFVIWLFLLACVTSSYSQDVSREEFENIIIGINSQLPISMGPTMTWESMSMNDKVVFCKFQINDIGNTLSKMQLSEEQLKNNIKMMLAGSDDIKKLFMTMAALGLNYHVSMVSENTGVAQDVNLSPEELLKCVEIAVSSDDKVKMILETTKSQLPLTLAAGMTITKMIVQDGFLTTVIEIDENQYSLTRFQSQEALQGIEKYADIDLATHTQWEIFAEAGLGVRYTYIGNISKKSINLDIPNHRLKELLKERDE
;
A
#
# COMPACT_ATOMS: atom_id res chain seq x y z
N MET A 1 12.46 -4.97 14.56
CA MET A 1 11.12 -5.49 14.90
C MET A 1 10.47 -4.76 16.08
N ARG A 2 11.05 -4.67 17.29
CA ARG A 2 10.45 -3.94 18.44
C ARG A 2 10.18 -2.44 18.20
N LYS A 3 10.94 -1.75 17.35
CA LYS A 3 10.77 -0.30 17.11
C LYS A 3 9.57 0.06 16.25
N LEU A 4 9.20 -0.77 15.27
CA LEU A 4 8.03 -0.55 14.41
C LEU A 4 6.71 -0.71 15.19
N PHE A 5 6.64 -1.71 16.07
CA PHE A 5 5.48 -1.96 16.93
C PHE A 5 5.28 -0.82 17.95
N VAL A 6 6.37 -0.28 18.49
CA VAL A 6 6.33 0.87 19.43
C VAL A 6 5.91 2.16 18.72
N ILE A 7 6.31 2.37 17.47
CA ILE A 7 5.94 3.56 16.68
C ILE A 7 4.46 3.50 16.30
N TRP A 8 3.94 2.33 15.94
CA TRP A 8 2.50 2.11 15.70
C TRP A 8 1.68 2.29 16.97
N LEU A 9 2.14 1.75 18.11
CA LEU A 9 1.50 1.95 19.41
C LEU A 9 1.57 3.41 19.88
N PHE A 10 2.64 4.16 19.54
CA PHE A 10 2.77 5.57 19.91
C PHE A 10 1.90 6.46 18.99
N LEU A 11 1.81 6.15 17.69
CA LEU A 11 0.85 6.77 16.79
C LEU A 11 -0.59 6.47 17.23
N LEU A 12 -0.89 5.22 17.60
CA LEU A 12 -2.17 4.84 18.21
C LEU A 12 -2.39 5.54 19.57
N ALA A 13 -1.40 5.58 20.46
CA ALA A 13 -1.59 6.15 21.79
C ALA A 13 -1.71 7.68 21.79
N CYS A 14 -1.00 8.38 20.89
CA CYS A 14 -1.20 9.82 20.71
C CYS A 14 -2.53 10.14 20.01
N VAL A 15 -3.02 9.21 19.17
CA VAL A 15 -4.25 9.39 18.38
C VAL A 15 -5.48 8.90 19.15
N THR A 16 -5.38 7.86 19.98
CA THR A 16 -6.55 7.27 20.66
C THR A 16 -7.01 8.02 21.89
N SER A 17 -6.18 8.91 22.49
CA SER A 17 -6.55 9.55 23.73
C SER A 17 -7.43 10.80 23.62
N SER A 18 -7.68 11.37 22.42
CA SER A 18 -8.43 12.62 22.33
C SER A 18 -9.03 12.97 20.95
N TYR A 19 -9.48 12.02 20.13
CA TYR A 19 -10.29 12.41 18.98
C TYR A 19 -11.76 12.62 19.37
N SER A 20 -12.00 13.66 20.18
CA SER A 20 -13.26 14.37 20.14
C SER A 20 -13.24 15.33 18.94
N GLN A 21 -14.42 15.71 18.42
CA GLN A 21 -14.59 16.57 17.24
C GLN A 21 -14.00 18.01 17.37
N ASP A 22 -13.24 18.30 18.42
CA ASP A 22 -12.75 19.63 18.81
C ASP A 22 -11.22 19.73 18.91
N VAL A 23 -10.47 19.06 18.03
CA VAL A 23 -9.00 19.25 17.97
C VAL A 23 -8.72 20.65 17.43
N SER A 24 -8.05 21.48 18.23
CA SER A 24 -7.62 22.81 17.80
C SER A 24 -6.48 22.70 16.77
N ARG A 25 -6.30 23.76 16.00
CA ARG A 25 -5.20 23.83 15.01
C ARG A 25 -3.83 23.66 15.67
N GLU A 26 -3.63 24.27 16.85
CA GLU A 26 -2.35 24.18 17.60
C GLU A 26 -2.06 22.74 18.06
N GLU A 27 -3.08 22.04 18.55
CA GLU A 27 -2.95 20.62 18.90
C GLU A 27 -2.63 19.75 17.68
N PHE A 28 -3.26 20.04 16.55
CA PHE A 28 -2.96 19.34 15.29
C PHE A 28 -1.54 19.61 14.79
N GLU A 29 -1.03 20.85 14.87
CA GLU A 29 0.36 21.20 14.57
C GLU A 29 1.34 20.40 15.45
N ASN A 30 1.04 20.28 16.74
CA ASN A 30 1.86 19.48 17.66
C ASN A 30 1.85 17.99 17.30
N ILE A 31 0.74 17.45 16.85
CA ILE A 31 0.64 16.07 16.32
C ILE A 31 1.57 15.91 15.10
N ILE A 32 1.49 16.83 14.14
CA ILE A 32 2.34 16.79 12.93
C ILE A 32 3.84 16.88 13.30
N ILE A 33 4.20 17.75 14.24
CA ILE A 33 5.58 17.87 14.74
C ILE A 33 6.02 16.55 15.39
N GLY A 34 5.15 15.94 16.20
CA GLY A 34 5.40 14.65 16.83
C GLY A 34 5.63 13.53 15.82
N ILE A 35 4.81 13.45 14.77
CA ILE A 35 4.98 12.50 13.68
C ILE A 35 6.31 12.77 12.96
N ASN A 36 6.55 14.00 12.56
CA ASN A 36 7.77 14.36 11.82
C ASN A 36 9.06 14.09 12.60
N SER A 37 9.03 14.16 13.92
CA SER A 37 10.19 13.84 14.77
C SER A 37 10.62 12.37 14.72
N GLN A 38 9.73 11.49 14.25
CA GLN A 38 9.98 10.05 14.12
C GLN A 38 10.37 9.64 12.69
N LEU A 39 10.25 10.55 11.72
CA LEU A 39 10.60 10.31 10.33
C LEU A 39 12.13 10.46 10.12
N PRO A 40 12.73 9.72 9.17
CA PRO A 40 12.08 8.87 8.17
C PRO A 40 11.71 7.47 8.69
N ILE A 41 10.59 6.90 8.18
CA ILE A 41 10.12 5.55 8.50
C ILE A 41 10.04 4.74 7.21
N SER A 42 10.70 3.56 7.19
CA SER A 42 10.52 2.61 6.10
C SER A 42 9.13 1.97 6.18
N MET A 43 8.35 2.08 5.11
CA MET A 43 7.02 1.48 4.96
C MET A 43 7.06 0.20 4.12
N GLY A 44 8.19 -0.45 4.07
CA GLY A 44 8.44 -1.65 3.28
C GLY A 44 9.72 -1.50 2.45
N PRO A 45 10.02 -2.48 1.58
CA PRO A 45 11.27 -2.47 0.82
C PRO A 45 11.32 -1.41 -0.28
N THR A 46 10.18 -0.84 -0.66
CA THR A 46 10.07 0.06 -1.82
C THR A 46 9.66 1.48 -1.47
N MET A 47 9.29 1.77 -0.22
CA MET A 47 8.78 3.08 0.16
C MET A 47 9.30 3.51 1.53
N THR A 48 9.70 4.77 1.64
CA THR A 48 10.07 5.43 2.88
C THR A 48 9.24 6.71 3.06
N TRP A 49 8.57 6.85 4.18
CA TRP A 49 7.95 8.09 4.56
C TRP A 49 9.02 9.03 5.11
N GLU A 50 9.37 10.06 4.35
CA GLU A 50 10.50 10.92 4.63
C GLU A 50 10.20 12.06 5.60
N SER A 51 9.07 12.74 5.36
CA SER A 51 8.72 13.92 6.15
C SER A 51 7.23 14.18 6.15
N MET A 52 6.76 14.83 7.21
CA MET A 52 5.45 15.44 7.33
C MET A 52 5.59 16.81 7.97
N SER A 53 4.95 17.82 7.39
CA SER A 53 5.00 19.19 7.91
C SER A 53 3.70 19.91 7.63
N MET A 54 3.42 20.97 8.38
CA MET A 54 2.29 21.84 8.12
C MET A 54 2.78 23.28 7.93
N ASN A 55 2.26 23.94 6.90
CA ASN A 55 2.48 25.35 6.65
C ASN A 55 1.15 25.99 6.22
N ASP A 56 0.74 27.05 6.90
CA ASP A 56 -0.56 27.70 6.70
C ASP A 56 -1.72 26.70 6.62
N LYS A 57 -2.32 26.55 5.45
CA LYS A 57 -3.48 25.71 5.19
C LYS A 57 -3.12 24.40 4.48
N VAL A 58 -1.85 24.00 4.48
CA VAL A 58 -1.41 22.82 3.74
C VAL A 58 -0.60 21.92 4.66
N VAL A 59 -0.99 20.64 4.73
CA VAL A 59 -0.19 19.55 5.31
C VAL A 59 0.57 18.89 4.17
N PHE A 60 1.89 18.91 4.26
CA PHE A 60 2.81 18.31 3.28
C PHE A 60 3.28 16.95 3.77
N CYS A 61 3.22 15.97 2.90
CA CYS A 61 3.72 14.63 3.17
C CYS A 61 4.62 14.18 2.03
N LYS A 62 5.86 13.75 2.34
CA LYS A 62 6.83 13.32 1.34
C LYS A 62 7.17 11.85 1.52
N PHE A 63 7.03 11.09 0.44
CA PHE A 63 7.47 9.70 0.34
C PHE A 63 8.62 9.57 -0.64
N GLN A 64 9.63 8.81 -0.25
CA GLN A 64 10.68 8.37 -1.14
C GLN A 64 10.36 6.94 -1.61
N ILE A 65 10.43 6.73 -2.93
CA ILE A 65 10.12 5.44 -3.55
C ILE A 65 11.39 4.85 -4.13
N ASN A 66 11.75 3.66 -3.67
CA ASN A 66 12.79 2.87 -4.30
C ASN A 66 12.22 2.27 -5.59
N ASP A 67 12.42 3.00 -6.67
CA ASP A 67 11.83 2.74 -7.97
C ASP A 67 12.67 1.74 -8.76
N ILE A 68 12.62 0.46 -8.35
CA ILE A 68 13.28 -0.63 -9.05
C ILE A 68 12.69 -0.74 -10.46
N GLY A 69 13.49 -0.39 -11.46
CA GLY A 69 13.08 -0.40 -12.88
C GLY A 69 12.54 0.93 -13.40
N ASN A 70 12.68 2.01 -12.65
CA ASN A 70 12.22 3.36 -13.00
C ASN A 70 10.71 3.40 -13.31
N THR A 71 9.95 2.70 -12.50
CA THR A 71 8.52 2.53 -12.68
C THR A 71 7.78 3.85 -12.48
N LEU A 72 8.14 4.63 -11.45
CA LEU A 72 7.53 5.93 -11.17
C LEU A 72 7.75 6.93 -12.31
N SER A 73 8.95 6.93 -12.91
CA SER A 73 9.28 7.79 -14.04
C SER A 73 8.62 7.34 -15.35
N LYS A 74 8.29 6.05 -15.48
CA LYS A 74 7.57 5.48 -16.63
C LYS A 74 6.05 5.56 -16.46
N MET A 75 5.57 5.47 -15.24
CA MET A 75 4.17 5.64 -14.89
C MET A 75 3.89 7.12 -14.75
N GLN A 76 3.49 7.76 -15.81
CA GLN A 76 2.78 9.04 -15.71
C GLN A 76 1.38 8.73 -15.15
N LEU A 77 1.29 8.46 -13.83
CA LEU A 77 -0.02 8.34 -13.19
C LEU A 77 -0.74 9.68 -13.35
N SER A 78 -1.97 9.63 -13.83
CA SER A 78 -2.81 10.83 -13.83
C SER A 78 -3.09 11.25 -12.38
N GLU A 79 -3.35 12.52 -12.14
CA GLU A 79 -3.73 13.05 -10.82
C GLU A 79 -4.90 12.25 -10.22
N GLU A 80 -5.85 11.83 -11.04
CA GLU A 80 -7.00 11.01 -10.65
C GLU A 80 -6.57 9.61 -10.18
N GLN A 81 -5.63 8.95 -10.86
CA GLN A 81 -5.09 7.65 -10.44
C GLN A 81 -4.33 7.77 -9.10
N LEU A 82 -3.58 8.85 -8.91
CA LEU A 82 -2.90 9.11 -7.64
C LEU A 82 -3.90 9.38 -6.51
N LYS A 83 -4.95 10.17 -6.75
CA LYS A 83 -6.04 10.39 -5.81
C LYS A 83 -6.75 9.07 -5.44
N ASN A 84 -6.97 8.19 -6.40
CA ASN A 84 -7.57 6.88 -6.15
C ASN A 84 -6.65 5.98 -5.32
N ASN A 85 -5.33 5.99 -5.55
CA ASN A 85 -4.38 5.25 -4.73
C ASN A 85 -4.37 5.75 -3.27
N ILE A 86 -4.43 7.06 -3.06
CA ILE A 86 -4.55 7.65 -1.72
C ILE A 86 -5.87 7.22 -1.08
N LYS A 87 -6.99 7.24 -1.80
CA LYS A 87 -8.28 6.75 -1.31
C LYS A 87 -8.21 5.29 -0.86
N MET A 88 -7.49 4.43 -1.59
CA MET A 88 -7.29 3.04 -1.21
C MET A 88 -6.47 2.89 0.08
N MET A 89 -5.39 3.65 0.23
CA MET A 89 -4.62 3.67 1.48
C MET A 89 -5.48 4.08 2.68
N LEU A 90 -6.39 5.05 2.48
CA LEU A 90 -7.29 5.56 3.51
C LEU A 90 -8.39 4.57 3.88
N ALA A 91 -8.87 3.80 2.91
CA ALA A 91 -9.94 2.82 3.14
C ALA A 91 -9.52 1.68 4.07
N GLY A 92 -8.21 1.48 4.29
CA GLY A 92 -7.65 0.41 5.12
C GLY A 92 -7.38 0.79 6.59
N SER A 93 -7.47 2.07 6.99
CA SER A 93 -7.11 2.50 8.34
C SER A 93 -8.05 3.54 8.91
N ASP A 94 -8.75 3.20 10.00
CA ASP A 94 -9.64 4.13 10.69
C ASP A 94 -8.90 5.32 11.30
N ASP A 95 -7.64 5.16 11.67
CA ASP A 95 -6.84 6.25 12.23
C ASP A 95 -6.44 7.25 11.15
N ILE A 96 -6.13 6.78 9.95
CA ILE A 96 -5.89 7.66 8.79
C ILE A 96 -7.18 8.38 8.41
N LYS A 97 -8.35 7.71 8.44
CA LYS A 97 -9.64 8.37 8.22
C LYS A 97 -9.87 9.52 9.22
N LYS A 98 -9.62 9.28 10.53
CA LYS A 98 -9.73 10.32 11.56
C LYS A 98 -8.81 11.49 11.29
N LEU A 99 -7.55 11.23 10.92
CA LEU A 99 -6.58 12.27 10.54
C LEU A 99 -7.13 13.14 9.40
N PHE A 100 -7.67 12.53 8.35
CA PHE A 100 -8.25 13.25 7.21
C PHE A 100 -9.51 14.03 7.57
N MET A 101 -10.39 13.45 8.42
CA MET A 101 -11.54 14.17 8.96
C MET A 101 -11.11 15.43 9.73
N THR A 102 -10.08 15.29 10.56
CA THR A 102 -9.54 16.42 11.33
C THR A 102 -8.95 17.48 10.42
N MET A 103 -8.15 17.09 9.41
CA MET A 103 -7.64 18.04 8.42
C MET A 103 -8.74 18.77 7.69
N ALA A 104 -9.78 18.06 7.25
CA ALA A 104 -10.92 18.65 6.57
C ALA A 104 -11.69 19.60 7.48
N ALA A 105 -11.94 19.25 8.74
CA ALA A 105 -12.61 20.10 9.74
C ALA A 105 -11.82 21.38 10.02
N LEU A 106 -10.49 21.32 10.00
CA LEU A 106 -9.61 22.47 10.15
C LEU A 106 -9.41 23.28 8.83
N GLY A 107 -10.06 22.87 7.74
CA GLY A 107 -9.95 23.53 6.43
C GLY A 107 -8.55 23.41 5.81
N LEU A 108 -7.83 22.32 6.10
CA LEU A 108 -6.47 22.07 5.62
C LEU A 108 -6.48 21.27 4.33
N ASN A 109 -5.65 21.67 3.37
CA ASN A 109 -5.34 20.87 2.19
C ASN A 109 -4.28 19.82 2.54
N TYR A 110 -4.27 18.73 1.82
CA TYR A 110 -3.24 17.69 1.93
C TYR A 110 -2.46 17.58 0.63
N HIS A 111 -1.15 17.81 0.72
CA HIS A 111 -0.22 17.68 -0.39
C HIS A 111 0.68 16.48 -0.18
N VAL A 112 0.64 15.53 -1.11
CA VAL A 112 1.52 14.35 -1.12
C VAL A 112 2.49 14.47 -2.27
N SER A 113 3.78 14.30 -1.97
CA SER A 113 4.86 14.22 -2.95
C SER A 113 5.51 12.84 -2.88
N MET A 114 5.50 12.10 -3.98
CA MET A 114 6.19 10.83 -4.15
C MET A 114 7.41 11.05 -5.04
N VAL A 115 8.60 10.81 -4.51
CA VAL A 115 9.88 11.08 -5.20
C VAL A 115 10.61 9.79 -5.45
N SER A 116 10.97 9.52 -6.70
CA SER A 116 11.83 8.40 -7.05
C SER A 116 13.25 8.61 -6.51
N GLU A 117 13.74 7.69 -5.70
CA GLU A 117 15.11 7.70 -5.18
C GLU A 117 16.15 7.64 -6.31
N ASN A 118 15.84 6.87 -7.36
CA ASN A 118 16.79 6.59 -8.44
C ASN A 118 16.86 7.72 -9.49
N THR A 119 15.73 8.39 -9.76
CA THR A 119 15.63 9.38 -10.86
C THR A 119 15.37 10.80 -10.38
N GLY A 120 14.96 10.99 -9.12
CA GLY A 120 14.53 12.28 -8.60
C GLY A 120 13.19 12.78 -9.17
N VAL A 121 12.53 11.99 -10.02
CA VAL A 121 11.22 12.36 -10.56
C VAL A 121 10.21 12.38 -9.43
N ALA A 122 9.47 13.47 -9.30
CA ALA A 122 8.41 13.65 -8.34
C ALA A 122 7.03 13.56 -9.00
N GLN A 123 6.08 13.00 -8.28
CA GLN A 123 4.65 13.03 -8.59
C GLN A 123 3.91 13.60 -7.38
N ASP A 124 3.13 14.64 -7.62
CA ASP A 124 2.46 15.41 -6.58
C ASP A 124 0.95 15.27 -6.70
N VAL A 125 0.28 15.20 -5.55
CA VAL A 125 -1.19 15.18 -5.44
C VAL A 125 -1.61 16.19 -4.39
N ASN A 126 -2.63 16.98 -4.73
CA ASN A 126 -3.29 17.87 -3.78
C ASN A 126 -4.73 17.41 -3.56
N LEU A 127 -5.13 17.34 -2.30
CA LEU A 127 -6.51 17.07 -1.88
C LEU A 127 -7.03 18.29 -1.12
N SER A 128 -8.15 18.84 -1.56
CA SER A 128 -8.88 19.86 -0.82
C SER A 128 -9.61 19.29 0.38
N PRO A 129 -10.07 20.09 1.35
CA PRO A 129 -10.88 19.63 2.47
C PRO A 129 -12.12 18.84 2.05
N GLU A 130 -12.80 19.26 0.97
CA GLU A 130 -13.95 18.54 0.42
C GLU A 130 -13.56 17.21 -0.20
N GLU A 131 -12.39 17.13 -0.85
CA GLU A 131 -11.88 15.88 -1.41
C GLU A 131 -11.46 14.92 -0.29
N LEU A 132 -10.88 15.42 0.81
CA LEU A 132 -10.56 14.63 1.99
C LEU A 132 -11.82 14.00 2.60
N LEU A 133 -12.90 14.77 2.80
CA LEU A 133 -14.18 14.27 3.29
C LEU A 133 -14.75 13.20 2.35
N LYS A 134 -14.76 13.45 1.04
CA LYS A 134 -15.19 12.43 0.06
C LYS A 134 -14.38 11.14 0.13
N CYS A 135 -13.09 11.24 0.45
CA CYS A 135 -12.26 10.04 0.64
C CYS A 135 -12.68 9.23 1.88
N VAL A 136 -13.13 9.92 2.95
CA VAL A 136 -13.55 9.28 4.21
C VAL A 136 -14.98 8.75 4.15
N GLU A 137 -15.89 9.47 3.48
CA GLU A 137 -17.32 9.13 3.39
C GLU A 137 -17.60 7.91 2.50
N ILE A 138 -16.68 7.56 1.62
CA ILE A 138 -16.85 6.37 0.78
C ILE A 138 -16.63 5.13 1.66
N ALA A 139 -17.72 4.58 2.17
CA ALA A 139 -17.75 3.18 2.61
C ALA A 139 -17.57 2.30 1.35
N VAL A 140 -16.34 2.17 0.88
CA VAL A 140 -16.01 1.34 -0.29
C VAL A 140 -16.15 -0.10 0.16
N SER A 141 -17.06 -0.85 -0.46
CA SER A 141 -17.17 -2.29 -0.19
C SER A 141 -15.85 -2.98 -0.51
N SER A 142 -15.56 -4.11 0.14
CA SER A 142 -14.32 -4.87 -0.14
C SER A 142 -14.24 -5.26 -1.62
N ASP A 143 -15.38 -5.53 -2.28
CA ASP A 143 -15.44 -5.81 -3.73
C ASP A 143 -15.04 -4.59 -4.58
N ASP A 144 -15.45 -3.38 -4.19
CA ASP A 144 -15.06 -2.16 -4.90
C ASP A 144 -13.59 -1.84 -4.69
N LYS A 145 -13.05 -2.08 -3.49
CA LYS A 145 -11.60 -1.98 -3.21
C LYS A 145 -10.81 -2.93 -4.13
N VAL A 146 -11.26 -4.19 -4.25
CA VAL A 146 -10.64 -5.17 -5.18
C VAL A 146 -10.67 -4.68 -6.62
N LYS A 147 -11.80 -4.14 -7.10
CA LYS A 147 -11.90 -3.57 -8.46
C LYS A 147 -10.90 -2.43 -8.66
N MET A 148 -10.81 -1.51 -7.71
CA MET A 148 -9.86 -0.38 -7.77
C MET A 148 -8.41 -0.85 -7.85
N ILE A 149 -8.02 -1.85 -7.03
CA ILE A 149 -6.70 -2.47 -7.09
C ILE A 149 -6.44 -3.06 -8.46
N LEU A 150 -7.41 -3.82 -9.00
CA LEU A 150 -7.29 -4.42 -10.33
C LEU A 150 -7.14 -3.38 -11.45
N GLU A 151 -7.96 -2.33 -11.45
CA GLU A 151 -7.91 -1.28 -12.47
C GLU A 151 -6.59 -0.52 -12.41
N THR A 152 -6.15 -0.15 -11.21
CA THR A 152 -4.85 0.53 -11.01
C THR A 152 -3.71 -0.35 -11.49
N THR A 153 -3.70 -1.64 -11.09
CA THR A 153 -2.63 -2.56 -11.50
C THR A 153 -2.64 -2.82 -12.99
N LYS A 154 -3.82 -2.99 -13.62
CA LYS A 154 -3.92 -3.20 -15.08
C LYS A 154 -3.32 -2.06 -15.88
N SER A 155 -3.44 -0.82 -15.42
CA SER A 155 -2.86 0.34 -16.11
C SER A 155 -1.32 0.36 -16.06
N GLN A 156 -0.73 -0.44 -15.18
CA GLN A 156 0.70 -0.51 -14.90
C GLN A 156 1.39 -1.74 -15.51
N LEU A 157 0.60 -2.69 -16.01
CA LEU A 157 1.16 -3.93 -16.57
C LEU A 157 1.75 -3.70 -17.98
N PRO A 158 2.86 -4.37 -18.29
CA PRO A 158 3.62 -5.33 -17.48
C PRO A 158 4.51 -4.64 -16.44
N LEU A 159 4.59 -5.16 -15.21
CA LEU A 159 5.36 -4.61 -14.11
C LEU A 159 6.54 -5.53 -13.74
N THR A 160 7.76 -5.02 -13.83
CA THR A 160 8.96 -5.76 -13.43
C THR A 160 9.10 -5.77 -11.91
N LEU A 161 9.04 -6.96 -11.29
CA LEU A 161 9.25 -7.16 -9.85
C LEU A 161 10.74 -7.24 -9.50
N ALA A 162 11.49 -7.97 -10.32
CA ALA A 162 12.92 -8.18 -10.18
C ALA A 162 13.52 -8.52 -11.56
N ALA A 163 14.84 -8.59 -11.66
CA ALA A 163 15.47 -9.08 -12.88
C ALA A 163 14.93 -10.48 -13.22
N GLY A 164 14.37 -10.66 -14.41
CA GLY A 164 13.81 -11.94 -14.86
C GLY A 164 12.43 -12.31 -14.26
N MET A 165 11.73 -11.40 -13.58
CA MET A 165 10.38 -11.61 -13.05
C MET A 165 9.48 -10.44 -13.40
N THR A 166 8.41 -10.70 -14.17
CA THR A 166 7.50 -9.65 -14.65
C THR A 166 6.05 -10.05 -14.41
N ILE A 167 5.30 -9.20 -13.70
CA ILE A 167 3.83 -9.34 -13.62
C ILE A 167 3.26 -8.96 -14.97
N THR A 168 2.53 -9.90 -15.58
CA THR A 168 1.92 -9.71 -16.90
C THR A 168 0.41 -9.57 -16.82
N LYS A 169 -0.21 -10.05 -15.75
CA LYS A 169 -1.67 -10.04 -15.58
C LYS A 169 -2.06 -10.10 -14.11
N MET A 170 -3.17 -9.45 -13.76
CA MET A 170 -3.85 -9.59 -12.47
C MET A 170 -5.37 -9.68 -12.71
N ILE A 171 -6.01 -10.72 -12.14
CA ILE A 171 -7.44 -10.99 -12.33
C ILE A 171 -8.04 -11.65 -11.09
N VAL A 172 -9.35 -11.54 -10.91
CA VAL A 172 -10.11 -12.39 -9.99
C VAL A 172 -10.64 -13.60 -10.77
N GLN A 173 -10.30 -14.80 -10.33
CA GLN A 173 -10.73 -16.05 -10.93
C GLN A 173 -10.80 -17.16 -9.87
N ASP A 174 -11.84 -18.00 -9.92
CA ASP A 174 -12.01 -19.20 -9.07
C ASP A 174 -11.88 -18.91 -7.54
N GLY A 175 -12.36 -17.75 -7.09
CA GLY A 175 -12.27 -17.35 -5.68
C GLY A 175 -10.87 -16.86 -5.25
N PHE A 176 -9.99 -16.57 -6.21
CA PHE A 176 -8.66 -16.04 -5.95
C PHE A 176 -8.43 -14.72 -6.70
N LEU A 177 -7.71 -13.82 -6.05
CA LEU A 177 -6.96 -12.79 -6.77
C LEU A 177 -5.71 -13.46 -7.33
N THR A 178 -5.64 -13.59 -8.65
CA THR A 178 -4.57 -14.28 -9.37
C THR A 178 -3.62 -13.27 -9.99
N THR A 179 -2.36 -13.31 -9.58
CA THR A 179 -1.25 -12.55 -10.17
C THR A 179 -0.42 -13.47 -11.06
N VAL A 180 -0.32 -13.16 -12.34
CA VAL A 180 0.46 -13.94 -13.32
C VAL A 180 1.83 -13.30 -13.47
N ILE A 181 2.87 -14.08 -13.22
CA ILE A 181 4.28 -13.66 -13.23
C ILE A 181 5.03 -14.48 -14.28
N GLU A 182 5.55 -13.80 -15.30
CA GLU A 182 6.46 -14.43 -16.26
C GLU A 182 7.87 -14.50 -15.65
N ILE A 183 8.49 -15.68 -15.77
CA ILE A 183 9.81 -16.01 -15.23
C ILE A 183 10.78 -16.24 -16.38
N ASP A 184 11.92 -15.56 -16.35
CA ASP A 184 13.05 -15.85 -17.23
C ASP A 184 13.77 -17.13 -16.77
N GLU A 185 13.52 -18.24 -17.48
CA GLU A 185 14.07 -19.56 -17.16
C GLU A 185 15.58 -19.66 -17.35
N ASN A 186 16.23 -18.67 -17.97
CA ASN A 186 17.69 -18.58 -17.99
C ASN A 186 18.25 -18.13 -16.64
N GLN A 187 17.46 -17.44 -15.82
CA GLN A 187 17.88 -16.92 -14.52
C GLN A 187 17.30 -17.75 -13.35
N TYR A 188 16.07 -18.27 -13.50
CA TYR A 188 15.36 -18.97 -12.43
C TYR A 188 14.77 -20.30 -12.93
N SER A 189 14.94 -21.35 -12.13
CA SER A 189 14.20 -22.60 -12.36
C SER A 189 12.76 -22.44 -11.90
N LEU A 190 11.81 -22.76 -12.78
CA LEU A 190 10.38 -22.69 -12.48
C LEU A 190 9.98 -23.58 -11.27
N THR A 191 10.66 -24.73 -11.11
CA THR A 191 10.41 -25.66 -10.00
C THR A 191 10.70 -25.07 -8.62
N ARG A 192 11.53 -24.02 -8.54
CA ARG A 192 11.82 -23.32 -7.28
C ARG A 192 10.57 -22.70 -6.65
N PHE A 193 9.61 -22.31 -7.49
CA PHE A 193 8.36 -21.69 -7.03
C PHE A 193 7.28 -22.70 -6.59
N GLN A 194 7.55 -24.00 -6.64
CA GLN A 194 6.64 -25.05 -6.11
C GLN A 194 6.94 -25.45 -4.67
N SER A 195 8.04 -24.97 -4.11
CA SER A 195 8.48 -25.42 -2.81
C SER A 195 7.68 -24.78 -1.68
N GLN A 196 7.58 -25.51 -0.56
CA GLN A 196 7.02 -24.97 0.68
C GLN A 196 7.81 -23.73 1.16
N GLU A 197 9.09 -23.68 0.85
CA GLU A 197 9.97 -22.52 1.14
C GLU A 197 9.54 -21.27 0.36
N ALA A 198 9.06 -21.42 -0.89
CA ALA A 198 8.54 -20.31 -1.67
C ALA A 198 7.26 -19.74 -1.04
N LEU A 199 6.36 -20.62 -0.58
CA LEU A 199 5.14 -20.21 0.13
C LEU A 199 5.50 -19.46 1.42
N GLN A 200 6.34 -20.05 2.27
CA GLN A 200 6.82 -19.39 3.50
C GLN A 200 7.52 -18.06 3.24
N GLY A 201 8.26 -17.96 2.12
CA GLY A 201 8.89 -16.70 1.70
C GLY A 201 7.87 -15.61 1.41
N ILE A 202 6.76 -15.94 0.73
CA ILE A 202 5.68 -14.99 0.42
C ILE A 202 4.91 -14.62 1.69
N GLU A 203 4.56 -15.59 2.54
CA GLU A 203 3.91 -15.36 3.82
C GLU A 203 4.75 -14.41 4.69
N LYS A 204 6.05 -14.68 4.81
CA LYS A 204 6.97 -13.83 5.55
C LYS A 204 7.15 -12.43 4.93
N TYR A 205 7.09 -12.32 3.62
CA TYR A 205 7.16 -11.02 2.95
C TYR A 205 5.94 -10.16 3.28
N ALA A 206 4.75 -10.76 3.29
CA ALA A 206 3.52 -10.06 3.66
C ALA A 206 3.54 -9.57 5.13
N ASP A 207 4.24 -10.30 6.02
CA ASP A 207 4.40 -9.87 7.42
C ASP A 207 5.25 -8.60 7.56
N ILE A 208 6.19 -8.36 6.65
CA ILE A 208 7.11 -7.23 6.74
C ILE A 208 6.74 -6.07 5.83
N ASP A 209 5.92 -6.30 4.79
CA ASP A 209 5.47 -5.29 3.84
C ASP A 209 4.03 -4.86 4.12
N LEU A 210 3.88 -3.69 4.72
CA LEU A 210 2.59 -3.13 5.11
C LEU A 210 1.63 -2.99 3.92
N ALA A 211 2.12 -2.64 2.73
CA ALA A 211 1.27 -2.49 1.55
C ALA A 211 0.68 -3.84 1.11
N THR A 212 1.48 -4.90 1.11
CA THR A 212 1.02 -6.27 0.81
C THR A 212 0.04 -6.74 1.88
N HIS A 213 0.32 -6.49 3.15
CA HIS A 213 -0.56 -6.83 4.26
C HIS A 213 -1.94 -6.19 4.12
N THR A 214 -2.01 -4.87 3.92
CA THR A 214 -3.27 -4.14 3.71
C THR A 214 -4.05 -4.66 2.50
N GLN A 215 -3.36 -5.02 1.41
CA GLN A 215 -4.01 -5.64 0.26
C GLN A 215 -4.59 -7.01 0.61
N TRP A 216 -3.88 -7.81 1.37
CA TRP A 216 -4.36 -9.12 1.80
C TRP A 216 -5.59 -9.02 2.73
N GLU A 217 -5.64 -8.02 3.61
CA GLU A 217 -6.85 -7.73 4.40
C GLU A 217 -8.05 -7.47 3.50
N ILE A 218 -7.90 -6.60 2.49
CA ILE A 218 -8.96 -6.30 1.52
C ILE A 218 -9.41 -7.56 0.78
N PHE A 219 -8.48 -8.42 0.35
CA PHE A 219 -8.81 -9.67 -0.34
C PHE A 219 -9.51 -10.67 0.59
N ALA A 220 -9.02 -10.78 1.84
CA ALA A 220 -9.62 -11.65 2.85
C ALA A 220 -11.05 -11.23 3.19
N GLU A 221 -11.31 -9.92 3.34
CA GLU A 221 -12.64 -9.35 3.54
C GLU A 221 -13.58 -9.60 2.37
N ALA A 222 -13.07 -9.51 1.13
CA ALA A 222 -13.81 -9.81 -0.10
C ALA A 222 -14.04 -11.32 -0.33
N GLY A 223 -13.60 -12.17 0.61
CA GLY A 223 -13.75 -13.62 0.49
C GLY A 223 -12.78 -14.28 -0.49
N LEU A 224 -11.76 -13.55 -0.97
CA LEU A 224 -10.78 -14.03 -1.93
C LEU A 224 -9.56 -14.62 -1.25
N GLY A 225 -9.00 -15.70 -1.84
CA GLY A 225 -7.63 -16.11 -1.62
C GLY A 225 -6.66 -15.36 -2.54
N VAL A 226 -5.37 -15.61 -2.38
CA VAL A 226 -4.31 -15.08 -3.25
C VAL A 226 -3.66 -16.22 -4.00
N ARG A 227 -3.50 -16.06 -5.32
CA ARG A 227 -2.82 -17.03 -6.19
C ARG A 227 -1.72 -16.34 -6.97
N TYR A 228 -0.52 -16.90 -6.92
CA TYR A 228 0.59 -16.53 -7.78
C TYR A 228 0.76 -17.62 -8.85
N THR A 229 0.57 -17.26 -10.12
CA THR A 229 0.77 -18.14 -11.27
C THR A 229 2.09 -17.76 -11.93
N TYR A 230 3.10 -18.59 -11.77
CA TYR A 230 4.40 -18.43 -12.41
C TYR A 230 4.42 -19.14 -13.75
N ILE A 231 4.80 -18.44 -14.83
CA ILE A 231 4.86 -18.98 -16.20
C ILE A 231 6.29 -18.85 -16.71
N GLY A 232 6.91 -19.95 -17.09
CA GLY A 232 8.24 -19.93 -17.73
C GLY A 232 8.17 -19.31 -19.14
N ASN A 233 9.06 -18.35 -19.42
CA ASN A 233 9.08 -17.67 -20.72
C ASN A 233 9.51 -18.60 -21.88
N ILE A 234 10.27 -19.66 -21.59
CA ILE A 234 10.77 -20.64 -22.58
C ILE A 234 9.85 -21.86 -22.65
N SER A 235 9.65 -22.56 -21.53
CA SER A 235 8.89 -23.82 -21.46
C SER A 235 7.38 -23.63 -21.62
N LYS A 236 6.87 -22.41 -21.38
CA LYS A 236 5.44 -22.08 -21.29
C LYS A 236 4.67 -22.91 -20.24
N LYS A 237 5.38 -23.62 -19.38
CA LYS A 237 4.77 -24.32 -18.23
C LYS A 237 4.34 -23.31 -17.19
N SER A 238 3.30 -23.65 -16.46
CA SER A 238 2.81 -22.83 -15.35
C SER A 238 2.81 -23.60 -14.03
N ILE A 239 3.00 -22.86 -12.96
CA ILE A 239 2.95 -23.33 -11.58
C ILE A 239 2.10 -22.36 -10.79
N ASN A 240 1.17 -22.89 -10.00
CA ASN A 240 0.37 -22.09 -9.08
C ASN A 240 0.88 -22.27 -7.64
N LEU A 241 0.89 -21.15 -6.92
CA LEU A 241 1.08 -21.10 -5.50
C LEU A 241 -0.14 -20.41 -4.91
N ASP A 242 -0.94 -21.17 -4.15
CA ASP A 242 -2.24 -20.75 -3.65
C ASP A 242 -2.20 -20.50 -2.14
N ILE A 243 -2.72 -19.37 -1.71
CA ILE A 243 -3.04 -19.05 -0.32
C ILE A 243 -4.56 -18.91 -0.25
N PRO A 244 -5.30 -19.95 0.19
CA PRO A 244 -6.75 -19.89 0.28
C PRO A 244 -7.22 -18.84 1.28
N ASN A 245 -8.45 -18.32 1.11
CA ASN A 245 -8.99 -17.26 1.96
C ASN A 245 -8.91 -17.56 3.47
N HIS A 246 -9.19 -18.81 3.89
CA HIS A 246 -9.11 -19.19 5.30
C HIS A 246 -7.67 -19.07 5.84
N ARG A 247 -6.66 -19.52 5.05
CA ARG A 247 -5.25 -19.40 5.43
C ARG A 247 -4.81 -17.93 5.45
N LEU A 248 -5.28 -17.12 4.50
CA LEU A 248 -5.02 -15.69 4.47
C LEU A 248 -5.52 -15.02 5.76
N LYS A 249 -6.73 -15.36 6.21
CA LYS A 249 -7.30 -14.86 7.48
C LYS A 249 -6.54 -15.31 8.72
N GLU A 250 -5.98 -16.52 8.71
CA GLU A 250 -5.12 -17.00 9.81
C GLU A 250 -3.84 -16.19 9.91
N LEU A 251 -3.13 -16.00 8.77
CA LEU A 251 -1.89 -15.22 8.71
C LEU A 251 -2.09 -13.78 9.18
N LEU A 252 -3.20 -13.16 8.82
CA LEU A 252 -3.53 -11.80 9.25
C LEU A 252 -3.77 -11.70 10.77
N LYS A 253 -4.37 -12.74 11.40
CA LYS A 253 -4.60 -12.77 12.86
C LYS A 253 -3.33 -13.00 13.66
N GLU A 254 -2.43 -13.86 13.19
CA GLU A 254 -1.17 -14.19 13.88
C GLU A 254 -0.28 -12.96 14.10
N ARG A 255 -0.52 -11.89 13.37
CA ARG A 255 0.22 -10.61 13.48
C ARG A 255 -0.37 -9.68 14.54
N ASP A 256 -1.66 -9.73 14.78
CA ASP A 256 -2.35 -8.82 15.72
C ASP A 256 -2.18 -9.26 17.20
N GLU A 257 -1.60 -10.47 17.43
CA GLU A 257 -1.23 -11.01 18.73
C GLU A 257 0.26 -10.74 19.04
#